data_3637b13c0116c1484e3ee74ed000588a
#
_entry.id   3637b13c0116c1484e3ee74ed000588a
#
_cell.length_a   1.000
_cell.length_b   1.000
_cell.length_c   1.000
_cell.angle_alpha   90.00
_cell.angle_beta   90.00
_cell.angle_gamma   90.00
#
_symmetry.space_group_name_H-M   'P 1'
#
loop_
_entity.id
_entity.type
_entity.pdbx_description
1 polymer ?
#
loop_
_entity_poly.entity_id
_entity_poly.type
_entity_poly.pdbx_seq_one_letter_code
_entity_poly.pdbx_strand_id
1 'polypeptide(L)'
;MARLPWFPVAVAGDSMEPTLRSGEWWLARRSDRVTVGDVVVVSQPEQVGLLTVKRITRRDGTRWWVEGDNPDRSRDSRHYGPVDQEAILGRLVVRYRPLPLRRIPRRGG
;
A
#
# COMPACT_ATOMS: atom_id res chain seq x y z
N MET A 1 2.65 24.47 5.77
CA MET A 1 3.00 23.58 6.90
C MET A 1 3.53 22.27 6.36
N ALA A 2 4.66 21.85 6.85
CA ALA A 2 5.27 20.59 6.41
C ALA A 2 4.46 19.39 6.91
N ARG A 3 4.29 18.39 6.06
CA ARG A 3 3.68 17.13 6.46
C ARG A 3 4.70 16.29 7.23
N LEU A 4 4.21 15.55 8.22
CA LEU A 4 5.03 14.55 8.88
C LEU A 4 5.44 13.48 7.85
N PRO A 5 6.69 12.98 7.91
CA PRO A 5 7.13 11.94 6.97
C PRO A 5 6.49 10.58 7.25
N TRP A 6 5.88 10.39 8.42
CA TRP A 6 5.27 9.15 8.85
C TRP A 6 3.81 9.36 9.16
N PHE A 7 2.97 8.36 8.87
CA PHE A 7 1.57 8.39 9.26
C PHE A 7 1.06 6.99 9.57
N PRO A 8 0.09 6.87 10.49
CA PRO A 8 -0.46 5.56 10.85
C PRO A 8 -1.48 5.09 9.84
N VAL A 9 -1.53 3.77 9.64
CA VAL A 9 -2.50 3.13 8.76
C VAL A 9 -3.14 1.97 9.51
N ALA A 10 -4.47 2.00 9.62
CA ALA A 10 -5.22 0.86 10.12
C ALA A 10 -5.63 0.00 8.92
N VAL A 11 -5.25 -1.26 8.96
CA VAL A 11 -5.62 -2.20 7.91
C VAL A 11 -7.07 -2.62 8.11
N ALA A 12 -7.89 -2.43 7.06
CA ALA A 12 -9.28 -2.86 7.06
C ALA A 12 -9.51 -3.80 5.89
N GLY A 13 -10.33 -4.85 6.13
CA GLY A 13 -10.62 -5.83 5.10
C GLY A 13 -9.49 -6.84 4.92
N ASP A 14 -9.64 -7.68 3.91
CA ASP A 14 -8.80 -8.85 3.72
C ASP A 14 -8.07 -8.90 2.37
N SER A 15 -8.05 -7.79 1.63
CA SER A 15 -7.45 -7.77 0.29
C SER A 15 -5.95 -8.04 0.29
N MET A 16 -5.28 -7.85 1.42
CA MET A 16 -3.84 -8.07 1.56
C MET A 16 -3.49 -9.32 2.38
N GLU A 17 -4.47 -10.14 2.74
CA GLU A 17 -4.16 -11.39 3.43
C GLU A 17 -3.45 -12.35 2.47
N PRO A 18 -2.52 -13.16 2.97
CA PRO A 18 -2.15 -13.31 4.37
C PRO A 18 -1.08 -12.35 4.87
N THR A 19 -0.59 -11.45 4.02
CA THR A 19 0.52 -10.55 4.37
C THR A 19 0.13 -9.56 5.46
N LEU A 20 -1.03 -8.94 5.31
CA LEU A 20 -1.59 -8.01 6.28
C LEU A 20 -2.99 -8.50 6.68
N ARG A 21 -3.33 -8.30 7.94
CA ARG A 21 -4.64 -8.69 8.46
C ARG A 21 -5.40 -7.48 8.97
N SER A 22 -6.72 -7.53 8.82
CA SER A 22 -7.60 -6.51 9.35
C SER A 22 -7.37 -6.31 10.84
N GLY A 23 -7.32 -5.06 11.28
CA GLY A 23 -7.05 -4.71 12.67
C GLY A 23 -5.61 -4.42 12.99
N GLU A 24 -4.68 -4.73 12.08
CA GLU A 24 -3.28 -4.35 12.26
C GLU A 24 -3.11 -2.85 12.06
N TRP A 25 -2.13 -2.30 12.79
CA TRP A 25 -1.71 -0.91 12.62
C TRP A 25 -0.27 -0.86 12.15
N TRP A 26 -0.04 -0.10 11.09
CA TRP A 26 1.25 0.06 10.45
C TRP A 26 1.64 1.52 10.40
N LEU A 27 2.95 1.79 10.46
CA LEU A 27 3.48 3.10 10.11
C LEU A 27 3.84 3.09 8.64
N ALA A 28 3.32 4.07 7.91
CA ALA A 28 3.66 4.31 6.53
C ALA A 28 4.57 5.53 6.43
N ARG A 29 5.49 5.50 5.47
CA ARG A 29 6.38 6.60 5.17
C ARG A 29 5.92 7.31 3.92
N ARG A 30 5.73 8.61 4.00
CA ARG A 30 5.49 9.44 2.82
C ARG A 30 6.76 9.44 1.99
N SER A 31 6.64 9.05 0.73
CA SER A 31 7.79 8.94 -0.15
C SER A 31 7.33 8.90 -1.59
N ASP A 32 8.07 9.55 -2.46
CA ASP A 32 7.93 9.43 -3.90
C ASP A 32 8.87 8.35 -4.47
N ARG A 33 9.63 7.68 -3.59
CA ARG A 33 10.60 6.65 -3.99
C ARG A 33 10.06 5.27 -3.69
N VAL A 34 8.99 4.91 -4.40
CA VAL A 34 8.43 3.58 -4.30
C VAL A 34 8.94 2.71 -5.43
N THR A 35 8.91 1.40 -5.23
CA THR A 35 9.37 0.46 -6.24
C THR A 35 8.53 -0.82 -6.19
N VAL A 36 8.73 -1.67 -7.18
CA VAL A 36 8.05 -2.98 -7.25
C VAL A 36 8.35 -3.79 -6.00
N GLY A 37 7.30 -4.36 -5.42
CA GLY A 37 7.37 -5.11 -4.18
C GLY A 37 6.94 -4.31 -2.95
N ASP A 38 6.95 -2.98 -3.03
CA ASP A 38 6.48 -2.15 -1.91
C ASP A 38 4.98 -2.34 -1.70
N VAL A 39 4.58 -2.35 -0.43
CA VAL A 39 3.17 -2.27 -0.04
C VAL A 39 2.86 -0.81 0.24
N VAL A 40 1.88 -0.29 -0.47
CA VAL A 40 1.63 1.15 -0.51
C VAL A 40 0.20 1.49 -0.14
N VAL A 41 0.01 2.72 0.32
CA VAL A 41 -1.31 3.31 0.53
C VAL A 41 -1.69 4.03 -0.76
N VAL A 42 -2.82 3.65 -1.33
CA VAL A 42 -3.26 4.13 -2.64
C VAL A 42 -4.61 4.81 -2.50
N SER A 43 -4.72 5.99 -3.11
CA SER A 43 -6.03 6.62 -3.31
C SER A 43 -6.73 5.89 -4.45
N GLN A 44 -7.87 5.25 -4.15
CA GLN A 44 -8.54 4.41 -5.15
C GLN A 44 -9.12 5.27 -6.26
N PRO A 45 -8.76 4.99 -7.54
CA PRO A 45 -9.21 5.84 -8.64
C PRO A 45 -10.73 5.88 -8.80
N GLU A 46 -11.40 4.83 -8.41
CA GLU A 46 -12.85 4.67 -8.63
C GLU A 46 -13.70 5.38 -7.58
N GLN A 47 -13.12 5.75 -6.45
CA GLN A 47 -13.88 6.34 -5.35
C GLN A 47 -13.05 7.38 -4.62
N VAL A 48 -13.46 8.64 -4.75
CA VAL A 48 -12.80 9.76 -4.09
C VAL A 48 -12.84 9.58 -2.58
N GLY A 49 -11.69 9.78 -1.94
CA GLY A 49 -11.57 9.69 -0.49
C GLY A 49 -11.35 8.30 0.06
N LEU A 50 -11.43 7.27 -0.77
CA LEU A 50 -11.15 5.90 -0.33
C LEU A 50 -9.66 5.60 -0.45
N LEU A 51 -9.04 5.28 0.69
CA LEU A 51 -7.65 4.83 0.73
C LEU A 51 -7.62 3.33 0.88
N THR A 52 -6.78 2.68 0.08
CA THR A 52 -6.60 1.22 0.13
C THR A 52 -5.13 0.89 0.26
N VAL A 53 -4.83 -0.32 0.68
CA VAL A 53 -3.46 -0.82 0.79
C VAL A 53 -3.28 -1.91 -0.25
N LYS A 54 -2.26 -1.77 -1.09
CA LYS A 54 -1.98 -2.69 -2.19
C LYS A 54 -0.47 -2.87 -2.34
N ARG A 55 -0.08 -3.89 -3.11
CA ARG A 55 1.32 -4.11 -3.43
C ARG A 55 1.60 -3.64 -4.85
N ILE A 56 2.70 -2.93 -5.06
CA ILE A 56 3.17 -2.62 -6.40
C ILE A 56 3.75 -3.90 -6.99
N THR A 57 3.17 -4.38 -8.09
CA THR A 57 3.60 -5.62 -8.73
C THR A 57 4.39 -5.38 -10.01
N ARG A 58 4.19 -4.24 -10.66
CA ARG A 58 5.01 -3.87 -11.82
C ARG A 58 4.90 -2.39 -12.12
N ARG A 59 5.84 -1.92 -12.91
CA ARG A 59 5.81 -0.57 -13.46
C ARG A 59 5.11 -0.60 -14.81
N ASP A 60 4.32 0.42 -15.09
CA ASP A 60 3.62 0.58 -16.36
C ASP A 60 3.89 1.99 -16.89
N GLY A 61 4.99 2.12 -17.63
CA GLY A 61 5.47 3.44 -18.04
C GLY A 61 5.83 4.31 -16.84
N THR A 62 5.15 5.46 -16.71
CA THR A 62 5.32 6.34 -15.54
C THR A 62 4.34 6.02 -14.42
N ARG A 63 3.52 5.00 -14.60
CA ARG A 63 2.48 4.60 -13.65
C ARG A 63 2.86 3.31 -12.95
N TRP A 64 2.04 2.95 -11.96
CA TRP A 64 2.26 1.77 -11.15
C TRP A 64 1.07 0.83 -11.23
N TRP A 65 1.36 -0.46 -11.38
CA TRP A 65 0.35 -1.50 -11.32
C TRP A 65 0.33 -2.05 -9.90
N VAL A 66 -0.84 -1.97 -9.26
CA VAL A 66 -0.99 -2.37 -7.86
C VAL A 66 -2.00 -3.48 -7.74
N GLU A 67 -1.72 -4.44 -6.86
CA GLU A 67 -2.58 -5.61 -6.64
C GLU A 67 -2.65 -5.94 -5.15
N GLY A 68 -3.81 -6.45 -4.74
CA GLY A 68 -3.92 -7.06 -3.43
C GLY A 68 -3.30 -8.45 -3.41
N ASP A 69 -2.70 -8.82 -2.29
CA ASP A 69 -2.09 -10.14 -2.13
C ASP A 69 -3.14 -11.26 -2.09
N ASN A 70 -4.39 -10.90 -1.85
CA ASN A 70 -5.54 -11.81 -1.86
C ASN A 70 -6.41 -11.51 -3.08
N PRO A 71 -6.12 -12.11 -4.24
CA PRO A 71 -6.75 -11.70 -5.49
C PRO A 71 -8.27 -11.87 -5.52
N ASP A 72 -8.80 -12.87 -4.80
CA ASP A 72 -10.25 -13.11 -4.78
C ASP A 72 -11.00 -12.06 -3.96
N ARG A 73 -10.30 -11.26 -3.18
CA ARG A 73 -10.86 -10.27 -2.27
C ARG A 73 -10.32 -8.86 -2.52
N SER A 74 -9.75 -8.63 -3.69
CA SER A 74 -9.11 -7.35 -3.99
C SER A 74 -9.67 -6.73 -5.25
N ARG A 75 -10.03 -5.44 -5.13
CA ARG A 75 -10.29 -4.61 -6.29
C ARG A 75 -9.07 -3.72 -6.50
N ASP A 76 -8.41 -3.86 -7.64
CA ASP A 76 -7.10 -3.26 -7.86
C ASP A 76 -6.85 -3.03 -9.35
N SER A 77 -5.58 -2.88 -9.74
CA SER A 77 -5.23 -2.56 -11.13
C SER A 77 -5.75 -3.58 -12.15
N ARG A 78 -6.00 -4.82 -11.72
CA ARG A 78 -6.65 -5.81 -12.60
C ARG A 78 -8.05 -5.37 -13.02
N HIS A 79 -8.67 -4.44 -12.28
CA HIS A 79 -10.00 -3.90 -12.57
C HIS A 79 -9.95 -2.50 -13.15
N TYR A 80 -9.11 -1.61 -12.59
CA TYR A 80 -9.13 -0.19 -12.97
C TYR A 80 -7.85 0.29 -13.66
N GLY A 81 -6.90 -0.61 -13.91
CA GLY A 81 -5.66 -0.23 -14.60
C GLY A 81 -4.62 0.41 -13.69
N PRO A 82 -3.53 0.92 -14.27
CA PRO A 82 -2.44 1.48 -13.48
C PRO A 82 -2.84 2.79 -12.80
N VAL A 83 -2.11 3.13 -11.75
CA VAL A 83 -2.34 4.36 -10.97
C VAL A 83 -1.15 5.31 -11.14
N ASP A 84 -1.42 6.61 -11.06
CA ASP A 84 -0.40 7.63 -11.12
C ASP A 84 0.41 7.68 -9.83
N GLN A 85 1.61 8.24 -9.91
CA GLN A 85 2.48 8.43 -8.75
C GLN A 85 1.74 9.20 -7.64
N GLU A 86 0.95 10.19 -8.01
CA GLU A 86 0.22 11.05 -7.07
C GLU A 86 -0.84 10.28 -6.28
N ALA A 87 -1.30 9.14 -6.78
CA ALA A 87 -2.25 8.30 -6.06
C ALA A 87 -1.59 7.50 -4.95
N ILE A 88 -0.27 7.40 -4.95
CA ILE A 88 0.47 6.66 -3.93
C ILE A 88 0.88 7.64 -2.83
N LEU A 89 0.33 7.44 -1.64
CA LEU A 89 0.52 8.37 -0.52
C LEU A 89 1.72 8.02 0.34
N GLY A 90 2.15 6.77 0.30
CA GLY A 90 3.29 6.31 1.08
C GLY A 90 3.39 4.79 1.03
N ARG A 91 4.44 4.26 1.64
CA ARG A 91 4.66 2.81 1.73
C ARG A 91 4.63 2.36 3.17
N LEU A 92 4.10 1.17 3.42
CA LEU A 92 4.08 0.58 4.75
C LEU A 92 5.49 0.10 5.11
N VAL A 93 5.92 0.40 6.33
CA VAL A 93 7.26 0.06 6.79
C VAL A 93 7.22 -0.90 7.96
N VAL A 94 6.48 -0.58 9.02
CA VAL A 94 6.53 -1.37 10.24
C VAL A 94 5.15 -1.47 10.88
N ARG A 95 4.77 -2.71 11.25
CA ARG A 95 3.58 -2.94 12.06
C ARG A 95 3.94 -2.69 13.52
N TYR A 96 3.16 -1.87 14.20
CA TYR A 96 3.38 -1.57 15.60
C TYR A 96 2.24 -2.09 16.50
N ARG A 97 1.14 -2.56 15.92
CA ARG A 97 0.06 -3.23 16.65
C ARG A 97 -0.54 -4.31 15.78
N PRO A 98 -0.70 -5.54 16.29
CA PRO A 98 -0.19 -6.00 17.56
C PRO A 98 1.33 -6.16 17.54
N LEU A 99 1.93 -6.15 18.71
CA LEU A 99 3.35 -6.49 18.85
C LEU A 99 3.54 -8.00 18.69
N PRO A 100 4.72 -8.45 18.29
CA PRO A 100 5.97 -7.70 18.09
C PRO A 100 5.98 -6.87 16.81
N LEU A 101 6.95 -5.97 16.69
CA LEU A 101 7.16 -5.19 15.47
C LEU A 101 7.45 -6.14 14.31
N ARG A 102 6.88 -5.77 13.13
CA ARG A 102 7.07 -6.56 11.91
C ARG A 102 7.32 -5.62 10.76
N ARG A 103 8.29 -5.95 9.93
CA ARG A 103 8.63 -5.16 8.75
C ARG A 103 8.25 -5.89 7.48
N ILE A 104 7.99 -5.12 6.43
CA ILE A 104 7.84 -5.64 5.08
C ILE A 104 9.24 -5.61 4.44
N PRO A 105 9.78 -6.75 4.04
CA PRO A 105 11.09 -6.78 3.38
C PRO A 105 11.03 -6.04 2.05
N ARG A 106 12.08 -5.28 1.73
CA ARG A 106 12.25 -4.68 0.41
C ARG A 106 13.21 -5.53 -0.39
N ARG A 107 12.83 -5.77 -1.64
CA ARG A 107 13.69 -6.50 -2.56
C ARG A 107 14.87 -5.64 -2.99
N GLY A 108 15.96 -6.33 -3.26
CA GLY A 108 17.13 -5.71 -3.86
C GLY A 108 17.88 -4.79 -2.92
N GLY A 109 17.59 -4.91 -1.68
CA GLY A 109 18.32 -4.26 -0.60
C GLY A 109 18.45 -2.80 -0.68
#